data_00f19224c606958d1d1c70dfc56f8e46
#
_entry.id   00f19224c606958d1d1c70dfc56f8e46
#
_cell.length_a   1.000
_cell.length_b   1.000
_cell.length_c   1.000
_cell.angle_alpha   90.00
_cell.angle_beta   90.00
_cell.angle_gamma   90.00
#
_symmetry.space_group_name_H-M   'P 1'
#
loop_
_entity.id
_entity.type
_entity.pdbx_description
1 polymer ?
#
loop_
_entity_poly.entity_id
_entity_poly.type
_entity_poly.pdbx_seq_one_letter_code
_entity_poly.pdbx_strand_id
1 'polypeptide(L)'
;MKIAAGKLPKHNNVSWRGSSCLDDGKSDSGSFYKDLVGGYYDAGDAIKFNFPQSFAMTMLSWSVIEYRKKYEDAGELNHVKDIIKWGTDYFLKTFNNSADMINVAVAQVN
;
A
#
# COMPACT_ATOMS: atom_id res chain seq x y z
N MET A 1 6.15 -8.63 4.53
CA MET A 1 4.83 -7.98 4.35
C MET A 1 3.86 -8.22 5.52
N LYS A 2 4.34 -8.16 6.77
CA LYS A 2 3.51 -8.47 7.97
C LYS A 2 2.25 -7.59 8.13
N ILE A 3 2.32 -6.35 7.69
CA ILE A 3 1.25 -5.35 7.81
C ILE A 3 0.54 -5.06 6.47
N ALA A 4 0.75 -5.87 5.45
CA ALA A 4 0.07 -5.70 4.17
C ALA A 4 -1.41 -6.06 4.28
N ALA A 5 -2.26 -5.20 3.72
CA ALA A 5 -3.69 -5.40 3.56
C ALA A 5 -4.03 -5.88 2.13
N GLY A 6 -5.21 -6.43 1.94
CA GLY A 6 -5.70 -6.86 0.65
C GLY A 6 -5.41 -8.32 0.33
N LYS A 7 -5.51 -8.67 -0.95
CA LYS A 7 -5.27 -10.03 -1.47
C LYS A 7 -3.77 -10.24 -1.63
N LEU A 8 -3.16 -10.88 -0.65
CA LEU A 8 -1.72 -11.13 -0.64
C LEU A 8 -1.29 -12.07 -1.78
N PRO A 9 -0.07 -11.89 -2.33
CA PRO A 9 0.49 -12.82 -3.31
C PRO A 9 0.64 -14.23 -2.73
N LYS A 10 0.49 -15.25 -3.57
CA LYS A 10 0.64 -16.67 -3.15
C LYS A 10 2.02 -16.98 -2.55
N HIS A 11 3.03 -16.21 -2.91
CA HIS A 11 4.42 -16.37 -2.45
C HIS A 11 4.82 -15.31 -1.41
N ASN A 12 3.85 -14.80 -0.65
CA ASN A 12 4.20 -13.97 0.49
C ASN A 12 4.97 -14.83 1.52
N ASN A 13 6.18 -14.45 1.86
CA ASN A 13 7.07 -15.20 2.76
C ASN A 13 6.67 -15.14 4.24
N VAL A 14 5.44 -14.74 4.54
CA VAL A 14 4.87 -14.69 5.89
C VAL A 14 3.76 -15.72 5.99
N SER A 15 4.13 -16.95 6.36
CA SER A 15 3.26 -18.13 6.31
C SER A 15 1.98 -18.03 7.17
N TRP A 16 2.02 -17.25 8.23
CA TRP A 16 0.89 -17.03 9.14
C TRP A 16 -0.03 -15.88 8.71
N ARG A 17 0.33 -15.12 7.67
CA ARG A 17 -0.44 -13.95 7.21
C ARG A 17 -1.29 -14.29 5.99
N GLY A 18 -2.61 -14.22 6.14
CA GLY A 18 -3.58 -14.35 5.05
C GLY A 18 -4.03 -13.00 4.48
N SER A 19 -4.85 -13.06 3.43
CA SER A 19 -5.52 -11.88 2.87
C SER A 19 -6.49 -11.27 3.88
N SER A 20 -6.64 -9.95 3.87
CA SER A 20 -7.51 -9.21 4.81
C SER A 20 -8.06 -7.95 4.18
N CYS A 21 -9.16 -7.43 4.71
CA CYS A 21 -9.79 -6.18 4.25
C CYS A 21 -10.07 -6.19 2.74
N LEU A 22 -10.68 -7.28 2.25
CA LEU A 22 -10.99 -7.47 0.83
C LEU A 22 -12.21 -6.68 0.37
N ASP A 23 -12.94 -6.09 1.31
CA ASP A 23 -14.14 -5.30 1.07
C ASP A 23 -13.93 -3.80 1.33
N ASP A 24 -12.69 -3.38 1.54
CA ASP A 24 -12.36 -1.98 1.74
C ASP A 24 -12.84 -1.09 0.59
N GLY A 25 -13.55 -0.03 0.94
CA GLY A 25 -14.14 0.89 -0.02
C GLY A 25 -15.48 0.46 -0.60
N LYS A 26 -15.99 -0.73 -0.26
CA LYS A 26 -17.37 -1.10 -0.55
C LYS A 26 -18.29 -0.43 0.46
N SER A 27 -19.27 0.33 -0.02
CA SER A 27 -20.29 0.95 0.82
C SER A 27 -21.63 0.22 0.67
N ASP A 28 -22.24 -0.16 1.78
CA ASP A 28 -23.58 -0.76 1.81
C ASP A 28 -24.67 0.22 1.35
N SER A 29 -24.37 1.52 1.32
CA SER A 29 -25.32 2.58 0.96
C SER A 29 -25.32 2.97 -0.53
N GLY A 30 -24.55 2.29 -1.38
CA GLY A 30 -24.62 2.42 -2.84
C GLY A 30 -24.16 3.75 -3.45
N SER A 31 -23.76 4.74 -2.65
CA SER A 31 -23.47 6.08 -3.16
C SER A 31 -21.98 6.35 -3.47
N PHE A 32 -21.08 5.54 -2.98
CA PHE A 32 -19.65 5.68 -3.27
C PHE A 32 -18.93 4.33 -3.20
N TYR A 33 -18.75 3.71 -4.36
CA TYR A 33 -17.91 2.52 -4.46
C TYR A 33 -16.52 2.90 -4.99
N LYS A 34 -15.49 2.59 -4.22
CA LYS A 34 -14.11 2.68 -4.66
C LYS A 34 -13.35 1.46 -4.18
N ASP A 35 -12.62 0.78 -5.07
CA ASP A 35 -11.73 -0.30 -4.66
C ASP A 35 -10.56 0.30 -3.86
N LEU A 36 -10.59 0.11 -2.54
CA LEU A 36 -9.54 0.53 -1.60
C LEU A 36 -8.79 -0.67 -1.01
N VAL A 37 -8.89 -1.81 -1.65
CA VAL A 37 -8.17 -3.04 -1.26
C VAL A 37 -6.68 -2.89 -1.53
N GLY A 38 -5.83 -3.25 -0.58
CA GLY A 38 -4.36 -3.18 -0.70
C GLY A 38 -3.74 -2.24 0.32
N GLY A 39 -2.48 -1.85 0.09
CA GLY A 39 -1.73 -0.98 0.99
C GLY A 39 -1.26 -1.68 2.26
N TYR A 40 -0.94 -0.88 3.27
CA TYR A 40 -0.38 -1.32 4.53
C TYR A 40 -1.14 -0.73 5.71
N TYR A 41 -1.34 -1.54 6.75
CA TYR A 41 -1.80 -1.04 8.05
C TYR A 41 -0.70 -0.23 8.72
N ASP A 42 -1.10 0.75 9.49
CA ASP A 42 -0.16 1.58 10.26
C ASP A 42 0.36 0.81 11.49
N ALA A 43 -0.56 0.23 12.23
CA ALA A 43 -0.27 -0.49 13.47
C ALA A 43 -1.11 -1.77 13.61
N GLY A 44 -1.47 -2.13 14.84
CA GLY A 44 -2.22 -3.34 15.15
C GLY A 44 -3.74 -3.23 15.03
N ASP A 45 -4.27 -2.06 14.76
CA ASP A 45 -5.69 -1.75 14.70
C ASP A 45 -6.35 -2.00 13.33
N ALA A 46 -5.57 -2.47 12.35
CA ALA A 46 -6.01 -2.73 10.99
C ALA A 46 -6.51 -1.49 10.22
N ILE A 47 -6.11 -0.29 10.64
CA ILE A 47 -6.39 0.97 9.95
C ILE A 47 -5.24 1.32 9.01
N LYS A 48 -5.58 1.85 7.84
CA LYS A 48 -4.62 2.36 6.85
C LYS A 48 -4.66 3.88 6.85
N PHE A 49 -3.58 4.50 7.27
CA PHE A 49 -3.41 5.96 7.25
C PHE A 49 -2.51 6.34 6.08
N ASN A 50 -3.06 7.06 5.11
CA ASN A 50 -2.36 7.32 3.86
C ASN A 50 -1.19 8.29 4.01
N PHE A 51 -1.27 9.26 4.92
CA PHE A 51 -0.18 10.21 5.12
C PHE A 51 1.09 9.53 5.67
N PRO A 52 1.07 8.81 6.79
CA PRO A 52 2.27 8.10 7.26
C PRO A 52 2.72 7.00 6.29
N GLN A 53 1.80 6.31 5.62
CA GLN A 53 2.15 5.31 4.62
C GLN A 53 2.87 5.95 3.41
N SER A 54 2.44 7.12 2.95
CA SER A 54 3.11 7.83 1.84
C SER A 54 4.52 8.27 2.21
N PHE A 55 4.72 8.74 3.44
CA PHE A 55 6.04 9.05 3.96
C PHE A 55 6.94 7.79 3.98
N ALA A 56 6.44 6.67 4.50
CA ALA A 56 7.18 5.42 4.55
C ALA A 56 7.59 4.94 3.14
N MET A 57 6.68 4.99 2.17
CA MET A 57 6.99 4.61 0.78
C MET A 57 8.00 5.56 0.13
N THR A 58 7.92 6.85 0.40
CA THR A 58 8.88 7.86 -0.08
C THR A 58 10.28 7.59 0.48
N MET A 59 10.40 7.37 1.79
CA MET A 59 11.68 7.09 2.44
C MET A 59 12.29 5.78 1.95
N LEU A 60 11.47 4.74 1.79
CA LEU A 60 11.92 3.44 1.29
C LEU A 60 12.39 3.54 -0.17
N SER A 61 11.66 4.27 -1.01
CA SER A 61 12.05 4.52 -2.41
C SER A 61 13.37 5.28 -2.48
N TRP A 62 13.51 6.32 -1.66
CA TRP A 62 14.75 7.08 -1.59
C TRP A 62 15.93 6.22 -1.16
N SER A 63 15.75 5.37 -0.15
CA SER A 63 16.82 4.47 0.29
C SER A 63 17.25 3.50 -0.82
N VAL A 64 16.33 3.06 -1.67
CA VAL A 64 16.67 2.20 -2.83
C VAL A 64 17.44 2.97 -3.89
N ILE A 65 17.12 4.24 -4.13
CA ILE A 65 17.87 5.08 -5.06
C ILE A 65 19.31 5.27 -4.57
N GLU A 66 19.49 5.65 -3.30
CA GLU A 66 20.80 5.94 -2.71
C GLU A 66 21.67 4.70 -2.51
N TYR A 67 21.05 3.57 -2.14
CA TYR A 67 21.77 2.36 -1.72
C TYR A 67 21.48 1.14 -2.59
N ARG A 68 21.11 1.35 -3.85
CA ARG A 68 20.72 0.29 -4.79
C ARG A 68 21.70 -0.89 -4.78
N LYS A 69 23.01 -0.59 -4.88
CA LYS A 69 24.05 -1.61 -4.89
C LYS A 69 24.04 -2.49 -3.64
N LYS A 70 23.77 -1.92 -2.47
CA LYS A 70 23.66 -2.68 -1.22
C LYS A 70 22.47 -3.61 -1.19
N TYR A 71 21.32 -3.18 -1.76
CA TYR A 71 20.15 -4.04 -1.93
C TYR A 71 20.42 -5.19 -2.91
N GLU A 72 21.16 -4.93 -3.99
CA GLU A 72 21.56 -5.95 -4.96
C GLU A 72 22.49 -6.97 -4.32
N ASP A 73 23.53 -6.52 -3.61
CA ASP A 73 24.52 -7.37 -2.93
C ASP A 73 23.86 -8.24 -1.84
N ALA A 74 22.83 -7.72 -1.18
CA ALA A 74 22.04 -8.46 -0.19
C ALA A 74 20.99 -9.41 -0.82
N GLY A 75 20.77 -9.35 -2.13
CA GLY A 75 19.74 -10.13 -2.82
C GLY A 75 18.30 -9.64 -2.56
N GLU A 76 18.11 -8.44 -1.99
CA GLU A 76 16.82 -7.92 -1.53
C GLU A 76 16.21 -6.85 -2.45
N LEU A 77 16.86 -6.52 -3.56
CA LEU A 77 16.40 -5.43 -4.44
C LEU A 77 14.98 -5.69 -4.99
N ASN A 78 14.69 -6.90 -5.44
CA ASN A 78 13.37 -7.22 -5.97
C ASN A 78 12.32 -7.21 -4.86
N HIS A 79 12.64 -7.70 -3.69
CA HIS A 79 11.77 -7.71 -2.52
C HIS A 79 11.35 -6.29 -2.11
N VAL A 80 12.31 -5.37 -2.01
CA VAL A 80 12.00 -3.98 -1.64
C VAL A 80 11.19 -3.27 -2.73
N LYS A 81 11.44 -3.56 -4.00
CA LYS A 81 10.62 -3.05 -5.11
C LYS A 81 9.18 -3.53 -5.04
N ASP A 82 8.95 -4.81 -4.71
CA ASP A 82 7.60 -5.36 -4.54
C ASP A 82 6.86 -4.69 -3.37
N ILE A 83 7.56 -4.42 -2.27
CA ILE A 83 7.01 -3.68 -1.13
C ILE A 83 6.58 -2.26 -1.55
N ILE A 84 7.44 -1.54 -2.24
CA ILE A 84 7.15 -0.19 -2.74
C ILE A 84 5.98 -0.22 -3.72
N LYS A 85 6.01 -1.15 -4.67
CA LYS A 85 4.94 -1.30 -5.65
C LYS A 85 3.59 -1.57 -4.99
N TRP A 86 3.54 -2.44 -3.99
CA TRP A 86 2.30 -2.72 -3.26
C TRP A 86 1.68 -1.46 -2.63
N GLY A 87 2.51 -0.63 -2.01
CA GLY A 87 2.06 0.64 -1.42
C GLY A 87 1.64 1.66 -2.47
N THR A 88 2.41 1.80 -3.55
CA THR A 88 2.11 2.78 -4.60
C THR A 88 0.90 2.40 -5.43
N ASP A 89 0.68 1.12 -5.74
CA ASP A 89 -0.53 0.64 -6.41
C ASP A 89 -1.79 0.96 -5.57
N TYR A 90 -1.70 0.86 -4.25
CA TYR A 90 -2.79 1.26 -3.36
C TYR A 90 -3.04 2.78 -3.41
N PHE A 91 -2.01 3.61 -3.43
CA PHE A 91 -2.18 5.08 -3.52
C PHE A 91 -2.90 5.50 -4.79
N LEU A 92 -2.63 4.85 -5.92
CA LEU A 92 -3.36 5.12 -7.16
C LEU A 92 -4.87 4.89 -7.03
N LYS A 93 -5.29 4.01 -6.12
CA LYS A 93 -6.71 3.79 -5.81
C LYS A 93 -7.29 4.86 -4.88
N THR A 94 -6.48 5.43 -4.01
CA THR A 94 -6.92 6.41 -2.99
C THR A 94 -7.00 7.83 -3.50
N PHE A 95 -6.55 8.07 -4.72
CA PHE A 95 -6.44 9.38 -5.32
C PHE A 95 -7.21 9.42 -6.64
N ASN A 96 -7.95 10.50 -6.85
CA ASN A 96 -8.60 10.77 -8.12
C ASN A 96 -8.44 12.25 -8.46
N ASN A 97 -7.90 12.53 -9.63
CA ASN A 97 -7.79 13.89 -10.15
C ASN A 97 -8.35 13.97 -11.58
N SER A 98 -8.86 15.12 -11.94
CA SER A 98 -9.13 15.51 -13.31
C SER A 98 -8.23 16.67 -13.68
N ALA A 99 -7.53 16.54 -14.82
CA ALA A 99 -6.59 17.51 -15.42
C ALA A 99 -5.91 18.50 -14.46
N ASP A 100 -6.66 19.43 -13.87
CA ASP A 100 -6.11 20.54 -13.08
C ASP A 100 -6.56 20.55 -11.60
N MET A 101 -7.37 19.56 -11.18
CA MET A 101 -7.92 19.54 -9.82
C MET A 101 -7.88 18.16 -9.18
N ILE A 102 -7.59 18.12 -7.87
CA ILE A 102 -7.78 16.94 -7.05
C ILE A 102 -9.28 16.83 -6.71
N ASN A 103 -9.94 15.80 -7.21
CA ASN A 103 -11.37 15.58 -6.92
C ASN A 103 -11.59 14.83 -5.62
N VAL A 104 -10.76 13.82 -5.35
CA VAL A 104 -10.83 13.00 -4.15
C VAL A 104 -9.44 12.55 -3.73
N ALA A 105 -9.13 12.70 -2.46
CA ALA A 105 -8.00 12.06 -1.80
C ALA A 105 -8.51 11.37 -0.53
N VAL A 106 -8.35 10.05 -0.46
CA VAL A 106 -8.71 9.28 0.74
C VAL A 106 -7.59 9.41 1.76
N ALA A 107 -7.91 9.91 2.96
CA ALA A 107 -6.93 10.09 4.02
C ALA A 107 -6.73 8.82 4.86
N GLN A 108 -7.80 8.06 5.06
CA GLN A 108 -7.84 6.90 5.95
C GLN A 108 -8.83 5.86 5.44
N VAL A 109 -8.53 4.58 5.68
CA VAL A 109 -9.44 3.44 5.45
C VAL A 109 -9.44 2.56 6.71
N ASN A 110 -10.63 2.25 7.20
CA ASN A 110 -10.87 1.41 8.39
C ASN A 110 -11.36 0.05 7.97
#